data_566e6ab5202abef8dd330cbab4d28817
#
_entry.id   566e6ab5202abef8dd330cbab4d28817
#
_cell.length_a   1.000
_cell.length_b   1.000
_cell.length_c   1.000
_cell.angle_alpha   90.00
_cell.angle_beta   90.00
_cell.angle_gamma   90.00
#
_symmetry.space_group_name_H-M   'P 1'
#
loop_
_entity.id
_entity.type
_entity.pdbx_description
1 polymer ?
#
loop_
_entity_poly.entity_id
_entity_poly.type
_entity_poly.pdbx_seq_one_letter_code
_entity_poly.pdbx_strand_id
1 'polypeptide(L)'
;MVTTGAIIHGECIEQLRFNDLVEHPVAVQLGGSDPKDLAACAKICDAMGYDEINLNVGCPSERVQKGAFGACLMKEPTLVSECIEAMQEVTTLPVTVKCRIGVDDNDDYEFLHNFTESIMNPLMQTLIVHARVAILKGLSPRQNRSVPPLKYDHVYQLKKDFPNLEIVINGGIQNINESIQHLNEVDGVMLGRSAYDNPMITSQVDELIFNASPQICDRKKILNSYLLYCLEQNDLGHSYSRTLKHVFGINKGMPHARKYRKLILDTMQQNNLQSNLEDLVSLV
;
A
#
# COMPACT_ATOMS: atom_id res chain seq x y z
N MET A 1 -3.86 4.99 3.35
CA MET A 1 -4.61 6.11 2.75
C MET A 1 -5.14 7.01 3.86
N VAL A 2 -4.80 8.28 3.80
CA VAL A 2 -5.33 9.33 4.68
C VAL A 2 -6.18 10.26 3.81
N THR A 3 -7.33 10.71 4.31
CA THR A 3 -8.22 11.61 3.54
C THR A 3 -7.80 13.06 3.71
N THR A 4 -7.99 13.88 2.66
CA THR A 4 -7.67 15.31 2.70
C THR A 4 -8.35 16.01 3.88
N GLY A 5 -9.64 15.74 4.10
CA GLY A 5 -10.38 16.32 5.25
C GLY A 5 -9.80 15.91 6.62
N ALA A 6 -9.21 14.71 6.75
CA ALA A 6 -8.55 14.30 7.99
C ALA A 6 -7.21 15.04 8.23
N ILE A 7 -6.50 15.40 7.17
CA ILE A 7 -5.25 16.17 7.25
C ILE A 7 -5.54 17.65 7.54
N ILE A 8 -6.50 18.24 6.81
CA ILE A 8 -6.77 19.68 6.86
C ILE A 8 -7.55 20.08 8.12
N HIS A 9 -8.54 19.26 8.52
CA HIS A 9 -9.49 19.59 9.59
C HIS A 9 -9.41 18.67 10.80
N GLY A 10 -8.61 17.60 10.73
CA GLY A 10 -8.49 16.60 11.77
C GLY A 10 -7.16 16.69 12.51
N GLU A 11 -7.12 16.08 13.69
CA GLU A 11 -5.88 15.88 14.46
C GLU A 11 -5.08 14.68 13.94
N CYS A 12 -5.05 14.46 12.60
CA CYS A 12 -4.50 13.26 11.99
C CYS A 12 -3.03 13.39 11.56
N ILE A 13 -2.35 14.50 11.80
CA ILE A 13 -0.94 14.69 11.46
C ILE A 13 -0.06 13.62 12.12
N GLU A 14 -0.39 13.20 13.32
CA GLU A 14 0.30 12.08 13.98
C GLU A 14 0.23 10.75 13.19
N GLN A 15 -0.80 10.55 12.38
CA GLN A 15 -0.94 9.36 11.54
C GLN A 15 -0.07 9.42 10.27
N LEU A 16 0.49 10.57 9.95
CA LEU A 16 1.43 10.78 8.86
C LEU A 16 2.88 10.63 9.30
N ARG A 17 3.15 10.45 10.60
CA ARG A 17 4.51 10.24 11.09
C ARG A 17 5.06 8.90 10.66
N PHE A 18 6.31 8.91 10.27
CA PHE A 18 7.10 7.72 9.96
C PHE A 18 8.53 7.90 10.53
N ASN A 19 9.32 6.85 10.52
CA ASN A 19 10.69 6.91 11.00
C ASN A 19 11.64 7.24 9.83
N ASP A 20 12.06 8.51 9.78
CA ASP A 20 12.94 9.07 8.75
C ASP A 20 14.28 8.34 8.59
N LEU A 21 14.73 7.60 9.60
CA LEU A 21 16.01 6.89 9.54
C LEU A 21 15.93 5.51 8.86
N VAL A 22 14.73 4.90 8.79
CA VAL A 22 14.62 3.47 8.41
C VAL A 22 13.48 3.17 7.43
N GLU A 23 12.53 4.11 7.21
CA GLU A 23 11.35 3.82 6.39
C GLU A 23 11.46 4.29 4.94
N HIS A 24 12.48 5.09 4.60
CA HIS A 24 12.68 5.53 3.22
C HIS A 24 13.09 4.38 2.28
N PRO A 25 12.60 4.40 1.03
CA PRO A 25 11.64 5.34 0.46
C PRO A 25 10.20 5.07 0.95
N VAL A 26 9.46 6.12 1.33
CA VAL A 26 8.09 6.02 1.85
C VAL A 26 7.12 6.89 1.06
N ALA A 27 6.02 6.28 0.60
CA ALA A 27 4.95 6.95 -0.11
C ALA A 27 3.75 7.22 0.81
N VAL A 28 3.18 8.43 0.73
CA VAL A 28 1.89 8.73 1.35
C VAL A 28 0.77 8.55 0.34
N GLN A 29 -0.32 7.85 0.73
CA GLN A 29 -1.49 7.76 -0.13
C GLN A 29 -2.61 8.67 0.36
N LEU A 30 -3.02 9.61 -0.48
CA LEU A 30 -4.10 10.55 -0.24
C LEU A 30 -5.43 10.05 -0.83
N GLY A 31 -6.53 10.37 -0.15
CA GLY A 31 -7.89 10.17 -0.62
C GLY A 31 -8.67 11.47 -0.57
N GLY A 32 -9.10 11.95 -1.72
CA GLY A 32 -9.84 13.19 -1.93
C GLY A 32 -10.23 13.35 -3.38
N SER A 33 -11.01 14.35 -3.69
CA SER A 33 -11.47 14.71 -5.04
C SER A 33 -11.51 16.22 -5.27
N ASP A 34 -11.14 17.02 -4.28
CA ASP A 34 -10.99 18.47 -4.46
C ASP A 34 -9.53 18.78 -4.77
N PRO A 35 -9.22 19.41 -5.93
CA PRO A 35 -7.84 19.73 -6.33
C PRO A 35 -7.13 20.65 -5.33
N LYS A 36 -7.82 21.62 -4.71
CA LYS A 36 -7.23 22.56 -3.76
C LYS A 36 -6.86 21.88 -2.46
N ASP A 37 -7.74 21.01 -1.96
CA ASP A 37 -7.48 20.23 -0.74
C ASP A 37 -6.32 19.26 -0.95
N LEU A 38 -6.25 18.61 -2.12
CA LEU A 38 -5.16 17.71 -2.47
C LEU A 38 -3.83 18.47 -2.59
N ALA A 39 -3.81 19.65 -3.21
CA ALA A 39 -2.63 20.51 -3.27
C ALA A 39 -2.15 20.95 -1.87
N ALA A 40 -3.09 21.32 -0.99
CA ALA A 40 -2.76 21.68 0.40
C ALA A 40 -2.15 20.50 1.15
N CYS A 41 -2.71 19.28 0.99
CA CYS A 41 -2.19 18.06 1.58
C CYS A 41 -0.82 17.67 1.00
N ALA A 42 -0.61 17.88 -0.31
CA ALA A 42 0.67 17.60 -0.96
C ALA A 42 1.80 18.45 -0.37
N LYS A 43 1.57 19.75 -0.12
CA LYS A 43 2.55 20.63 0.57
C LYS A 43 2.89 20.11 1.97
N ILE A 44 1.90 19.64 2.73
CA ILE A 44 2.13 19.11 4.08
C ILE A 44 2.99 17.85 4.00
N CYS A 45 2.67 16.93 3.09
CA CYS A 45 3.39 15.66 2.93
C CYS A 45 4.84 15.89 2.45
N ASP A 46 5.06 16.83 1.53
CA ASP A 46 6.39 17.24 1.08
C ASP A 46 7.21 17.78 2.25
N ALA A 47 6.64 18.71 3.03
CA ALA A 47 7.30 19.28 4.22
C ALA A 47 7.58 18.23 5.32
N MET A 48 6.89 17.09 5.33
CA MET A 48 7.12 15.98 6.24
C MET A 48 8.21 15.00 5.76
N GLY A 49 8.72 15.17 4.55
CA GLY A 49 9.83 14.38 4.02
C GLY A 49 9.42 13.07 3.34
N TYR A 50 8.19 12.93 2.86
CA TYR A 50 7.80 11.78 2.04
C TYR A 50 8.55 11.76 0.71
N ASP A 51 8.74 10.56 0.13
CA ASP A 51 9.42 10.40 -1.16
C ASP A 51 8.44 10.38 -2.35
N GLU A 52 7.15 10.11 -2.09
CA GLU A 52 6.10 9.99 -3.11
C GLU A 52 4.74 10.36 -2.54
N ILE A 53 3.92 11.01 -3.35
CA ILE A 53 2.51 11.26 -3.06
C ILE A 53 1.66 10.44 -4.04
N ASN A 54 0.85 9.52 -3.50
CA ASN A 54 -0.01 8.65 -4.30
C ASN A 54 -1.48 9.03 -4.16
N LEU A 55 -2.18 9.24 -5.28
CA LEU A 55 -3.63 9.48 -5.30
C LEU A 55 -4.39 8.15 -5.36
N ASN A 56 -5.34 7.97 -4.44
CA ASN A 56 -6.20 6.79 -4.44
C ASN A 56 -7.40 6.94 -5.39
N VAL A 57 -7.39 6.18 -6.46
CA VAL A 57 -8.47 6.06 -7.46
C VAL A 57 -8.98 4.62 -7.56
N GLY A 58 -8.84 3.83 -6.49
CA GLY A 58 -9.13 2.39 -6.54
C GLY A 58 -9.91 1.82 -5.36
N CYS A 59 -10.17 2.58 -4.29
CA CYS A 59 -10.87 2.10 -3.11
C CYS A 59 -12.39 2.07 -3.33
N PRO A 60 -13.08 0.90 -3.18
CA PRO A 60 -14.52 0.78 -3.41
C PRO A 60 -15.36 0.91 -2.14
N SER A 61 -14.81 1.36 -1.00
CA SER A 61 -15.56 1.37 0.26
C SER A 61 -16.69 2.41 0.27
N GLU A 62 -17.81 2.11 0.94
CA GLU A 62 -18.96 3.01 1.04
C GLU A 62 -18.60 4.40 1.61
N ARG A 63 -17.69 4.44 2.60
CA ARG A 63 -17.19 5.69 3.17
C ARG A 63 -16.51 6.55 2.11
N VAL A 64 -15.73 5.92 1.24
CA VAL A 64 -15.00 6.56 0.15
C VAL A 64 -15.97 7.04 -0.93
N GLN A 65 -16.97 6.22 -1.28
CA GLN A 65 -18.03 6.61 -2.24
C GLN A 65 -18.86 7.80 -1.73
N LYS A 66 -19.21 7.83 -0.44
CA LYS A 66 -19.91 8.98 0.16
C LYS A 66 -19.07 10.26 0.12
N GLY A 67 -17.76 10.15 0.16
CA GLY A 67 -16.82 11.26 -0.01
C GLY A 67 -16.49 11.58 -1.47
N ALA A 68 -17.13 10.93 -2.44
CA ALA A 68 -16.93 11.10 -3.89
C ALA A 68 -15.45 10.97 -4.34
N PHE A 69 -14.68 10.03 -3.74
CA PHE A 69 -13.29 9.74 -4.12
C PHE A 69 -13.03 8.23 -4.22
N GLY A 70 -11.81 7.82 -4.50
CA GLY A 70 -11.44 6.41 -4.70
C GLY A 70 -11.92 5.84 -6.05
N ALA A 71 -12.45 4.61 -6.08
CA ALA A 71 -12.76 3.92 -7.33
C ALA A 71 -13.81 4.63 -8.21
N CYS A 72 -14.74 5.38 -7.62
CA CYS A 72 -15.74 6.15 -8.39
C CYS A 72 -15.09 7.22 -9.26
N LEU A 73 -13.91 7.75 -8.89
CA LEU A 73 -13.17 8.73 -9.69
C LEU A 73 -12.69 8.18 -11.05
N MET A 74 -12.63 6.87 -11.24
CA MET A 74 -12.34 6.32 -12.57
C MET A 74 -13.40 6.70 -13.62
N LYS A 75 -14.59 7.12 -13.19
CA LYS A 75 -15.66 7.63 -14.08
C LYS A 75 -15.51 9.12 -14.37
N GLU A 76 -14.58 9.81 -13.72
CA GLU A 76 -14.33 11.27 -13.78
C GLU A 76 -12.84 11.55 -14.10
N PRO A 77 -12.31 11.05 -15.22
CA PRO A 77 -10.87 11.14 -15.50
C PRO A 77 -10.37 12.58 -15.60
N THR A 78 -11.17 13.52 -16.10
CA THR A 78 -10.83 14.95 -16.13
C THR A 78 -10.57 15.51 -14.73
N LEU A 79 -11.44 15.19 -13.76
CA LEU A 79 -11.25 15.60 -12.36
C LEU A 79 -9.98 14.98 -11.76
N VAL A 80 -9.67 13.72 -12.12
CA VAL A 80 -8.43 13.08 -11.66
C VAL A 80 -7.20 13.80 -12.22
N SER A 81 -7.21 14.20 -13.50
CA SER A 81 -6.15 15.01 -14.11
C SER A 81 -5.97 16.35 -13.37
N GLU A 82 -7.05 17.08 -13.14
CA GLU A 82 -7.03 18.34 -12.39
C GLU A 82 -6.45 18.16 -10.97
N CYS A 83 -6.78 17.06 -10.30
CA CYS A 83 -6.22 16.72 -8.99
C CYS A 83 -4.71 16.45 -9.05
N ILE A 84 -4.24 15.72 -10.06
CA ILE A 84 -2.82 15.43 -10.26
C ILE A 84 -2.06 16.73 -10.53
N GLU A 85 -2.53 17.54 -11.46
CA GLU A 85 -1.92 18.82 -11.83
C GLU A 85 -1.80 19.76 -10.63
N ALA A 86 -2.89 19.91 -9.85
CA ALA A 86 -2.89 20.75 -8.66
C ALA A 86 -1.88 20.31 -7.59
N MET A 87 -1.65 18.99 -7.43
CA MET A 87 -0.59 18.49 -6.55
C MET A 87 0.79 18.78 -7.13
N GLN A 88 1.01 18.52 -8.42
CA GLN A 88 2.29 18.73 -9.10
C GLN A 88 2.74 20.19 -9.15
N GLU A 89 1.82 21.14 -9.15
CA GLU A 89 2.12 22.58 -9.06
C GLU A 89 2.77 23.01 -7.76
N VAL A 90 2.62 22.22 -6.70
CA VAL A 90 2.99 22.63 -5.33
C VAL A 90 4.09 21.78 -4.68
N THR A 91 4.52 20.71 -5.34
CA THR A 91 5.60 19.83 -4.86
C THR A 91 6.47 19.36 -6.03
N THR A 92 7.71 19.01 -5.73
CA THR A 92 8.63 18.35 -6.67
C THR A 92 8.64 16.83 -6.50
N LEU A 93 7.91 16.30 -5.51
CA LEU A 93 7.79 14.87 -5.31
C LEU A 93 7.03 14.20 -6.46
N PRO A 94 7.36 12.97 -6.81
CA PRO A 94 6.55 12.17 -7.72
C PRO A 94 5.09 12.09 -7.24
N VAL A 95 4.16 12.49 -8.12
CA VAL A 95 2.72 12.30 -7.92
C VAL A 95 2.28 11.11 -8.74
N THR A 96 1.88 10.03 -8.08
CA THR A 96 1.49 8.77 -8.70
C THR A 96 0.01 8.48 -8.49
N VAL A 97 -0.56 7.59 -9.31
CA VAL A 97 -1.98 7.20 -9.19
C VAL A 97 -2.10 5.71 -8.93
N LYS A 98 -2.96 5.32 -7.99
CA LYS A 98 -3.33 3.92 -7.81
C LYS A 98 -4.79 3.69 -8.13
N CYS A 99 -5.06 2.95 -9.20
CA CYS A 99 -6.39 2.67 -9.72
C CYS A 99 -6.74 1.17 -9.72
N ARG A 100 -7.88 0.84 -10.32
CA ARG A 100 -8.35 -0.48 -10.72
C ARG A 100 -8.31 -0.60 -12.24
N ILE A 101 -8.68 -1.78 -12.78
CA ILE A 101 -8.86 -1.94 -14.24
C ILE A 101 -10.19 -1.40 -14.73
N GLY A 102 -11.09 -1.05 -13.81
CA GLY A 102 -12.41 -0.53 -14.13
C GLY A 102 -13.31 -0.46 -12.89
N VAL A 103 -14.56 -0.06 -13.10
CA VAL A 103 -15.54 0.13 -12.03
C VAL A 103 -16.93 -0.32 -12.48
N ASP A 104 -17.60 -1.17 -11.67
CA ASP A 104 -18.89 -1.81 -11.95
C ASP A 104 -18.88 -2.53 -13.32
N ASP A 105 -19.77 -2.16 -14.25
CA ASP A 105 -19.88 -2.76 -15.58
C ASP A 105 -18.84 -2.25 -16.59
N ASN A 106 -18.09 -1.20 -16.26
CA ASN A 106 -16.98 -0.69 -17.07
C ASN A 106 -15.70 -1.48 -16.71
N ASP A 107 -15.57 -2.68 -17.25
CA ASP A 107 -14.48 -3.60 -16.89
C ASP A 107 -13.69 -4.11 -18.11
N ASP A 108 -13.90 -3.51 -19.27
CA ASP A 108 -13.16 -3.77 -20.51
C ASP A 108 -11.81 -3.02 -20.54
N TYR A 109 -10.99 -3.41 -21.50
CA TYR A 109 -9.68 -2.78 -21.67
C TYR A 109 -9.77 -1.34 -22.17
N GLU A 110 -10.74 -1.02 -23.03
CA GLU A 110 -10.93 0.30 -23.61
C GLU A 110 -11.20 1.35 -22.52
N PHE A 111 -11.99 1.01 -21.51
CA PHE A 111 -12.21 1.88 -20.35
C PHE A 111 -10.91 2.20 -19.61
N LEU A 112 -10.08 1.19 -19.34
CA LEU A 112 -8.79 1.39 -18.68
C LEU A 112 -7.83 2.22 -19.52
N HIS A 113 -7.76 1.96 -20.83
CA HIS A 113 -6.94 2.71 -21.79
C HIS A 113 -7.33 4.19 -21.80
N ASN A 114 -8.62 4.48 -22.02
CA ASN A 114 -9.14 5.85 -22.10
C ASN A 114 -8.98 6.62 -20.78
N PHE A 115 -9.18 5.93 -19.65
CA PHE A 115 -8.88 6.50 -18.33
C PHE A 115 -7.40 6.89 -18.22
N THR A 116 -6.49 5.99 -18.58
CA THR A 116 -5.05 6.23 -18.50
C THR A 116 -4.63 7.37 -19.41
N GLU A 117 -5.08 7.39 -20.66
CA GLU A 117 -4.80 8.46 -21.63
C GLU A 117 -5.26 9.82 -21.10
N SER A 118 -6.44 9.88 -20.48
CA SER A 118 -7.03 11.12 -19.97
C SER A 118 -6.30 11.71 -18.76
N ILE A 119 -5.64 10.88 -17.94
CA ILE A 119 -4.92 11.34 -16.74
C ILE A 119 -3.43 11.56 -16.97
N MET A 120 -2.90 11.11 -18.11
CA MET A 120 -1.49 11.27 -18.44
C MET A 120 -1.11 12.74 -18.65
N ASN A 121 -0.01 13.14 -18.01
CA ASN A 121 0.72 14.36 -18.31
C ASN A 121 2.23 14.10 -18.22
N PRO A 122 3.10 15.02 -18.69
CA PRO A 122 4.55 14.80 -18.72
C PRO A 122 5.20 14.55 -17.36
N LEU A 123 4.54 14.92 -16.25
CA LEU A 123 5.04 14.77 -14.89
C LEU A 123 4.48 13.52 -14.18
N MET A 124 3.40 12.91 -14.70
CA MET A 124 2.86 11.66 -14.16
C MET A 124 3.59 10.48 -14.78
N GLN A 125 4.55 9.93 -14.04
CA GLN A 125 5.45 8.90 -14.56
C GLN A 125 5.04 7.47 -14.17
N THR A 126 4.22 7.29 -13.12
CA THR A 126 3.90 5.96 -12.57
C THR A 126 2.41 5.76 -12.34
N LEU A 127 1.87 4.65 -12.85
CA LEU A 127 0.50 4.19 -12.61
C LEU A 127 0.50 2.81 -11.96
N ILE A 128 -0.12 2.70 -10.79
CA ILE A 128 -0.25 1.43 -10.06
C ILE A 128 -1.64 0.86 -10.33
N VAL A 129 -1.73 -0.30 -10.99
CA VAL A 129 -3.00 -0.89 -11.42
C VAL A 129 -3.31 -2.16 -10.64
N HIS A 130 -4.39 -2.13 -9.85
CA HIS A 130 -4.94 -3.37 -9.27
C HIS A 130 -5.74 -4.11 -10.33
N ALA A 131 -5.28 -5.28 -10.75
CA ALA A 131 -5.80 -6.06 -11.88
C ALA A 131 -7.20 -6.69 -11.62
N ARG A 132 -8.09 -5.98 -10.90
CA ARG A 132 -9.49 -6.33 -10.66
C ARG A 132 -10.38 -5.11 -10.84
N VAL A 133 -11.58 -5.31 -11.38
CA VAL A 133 -12.62 -4.28 -11.36
C VAL A 133 -13.04 -3.95 -9.93
N ALA A 134 -13.44 -2.72 -9.68
CA ALA A 134 -14.06 -2.30 -8.43
C ALA A 134 -15.59 -2.41 -8.53
N ILE A 135 -16.22 -3.21 -7.70
CA ILE A 135 -17.67 -3.29 -7.59
C ILE A 135 -18.12 -2.40 -6.43
N LEU A 136 -18.84 -1.33 -6.76
CA LEU A 136 -19.21 -0.30 -5.78
C LEU A 136 -20.37 -0.74 -4.89
N LYS A 137 -21.31 -1.56 -5.40
CA LYS A 137 -22.46 -2.04 -4.66
C LYS A 137 -22.46 -3.56 -4.54
N GLY A 138 -22.88 -4.08 -3.38
CA GLY A 138 -23.04 -5.52 -3.16
C GLY A 138 -21.80 -6.28 -2.71
N LEU A 139 -20.60 -5.70 -2.76
CA LEU A 139 -19.38 -6.31 -2.26
C LEU A 139 -18.71 -5.44 -1.20
N SER A 140 -18.33 -6.05 -0.09
CA SER A 140 -17.46 -5.39 0.89
C SER A 140 -16.06 -5.09 0.29
N PRO A 141 -15.27 -4.17 0.87
CA PRO A 141 -13.90 -3.91 0.43
C PRO A 141 -13.00 -5.16 0.48
N ARG A 142 -13.27 -6.11 1.38
CA ARG A 142 -12.57 -7.38 1.47
C ARG A 142 -12.91 -8.27 0.27
N GLN A 143 -14.19 -8.42 -0.05
CA GLN A 143 -14.67 -9.19 -1.20
C GLN A 143 -14.18 -8.60 -2.53
N ASN A 144 -14.15 -7.28 -2.67
CA ASN A 144 -13.60 -6.57 -3.83
C ASN A 144 -12.11 -6.88 -4.12
N ARG A 145 -11.39 -7.47 -3.16
CA ARG A 145 -10.00 -7.92 -3.33
C ARG A 145 -9.86 -9.41 -3.68
N SER A 146 -10.97 -10.15 -3.73
CA SER A 146 -10.94 -11.61 -3.92
C SER A 146 -11.98 -12.14 -4.90
N VAL A 147 -13.16 -11.53 -4.97
CA VAL A 147 -14.30 -12.03 -5.77
C VAL A 147 -14.18 -11.64 -7.26
N PRO A 148 -13.98 -10.35 -7.65
CA PRO A 148 -13.83 -10.04 -9.06
C PRO A 148 -12.61 -10.77 -9.65
N PRO A 149 -12.67 -11.29 -10.89
CA PRO A 149 -11.55 -11.99 -11.49
C PRO A 149 -10.32 -11.08 -11.68
N LEU A 150 -9.14 -11.68 -11.65
CA LEU A 150 -7.90 -11.01 -12.04
C LEU A 150 -7.81 -10.99 -13.56
N LYS A 151 -7.57 -9.80 -14.14
CA LYS A 151 -7.36 -9.59 -15.57
C LYS A 151 -5.97 -8.98 -15.77
N TYR A 152 -4.93 -9.76 -15.59
CA TYR A 152 -3.54 -9.31 -15.75
C TYR A 152 -3.25 -8.86 -17.17
N ASP A 153 -3.86 -9.50 -18.18
CA ASP A 153 -3.68 -9.17 -19.59
C ASP A 153 -4.03 -7.72 -19.91
N HIS A 154 -5.01 -7.11 -19.21
CA HIS A 154 -5.32 -5.68 -19.37
C HIS A 154 -4.14 -4.80 -18.91
N VAL A 155 -3.45 -5.18 -17.84
CA VAL A 155 -2.30 -4.42 -17.32
C VAL A 155 -1.08 -4.58 -18.24
N TYR A 156 -0.85 -5.79 -18.77
CA TYR A 156 0.22 -6.04 -19.73
C TYR A 156 0.00 -5.32 -21.06
N GLN A 157 -1.25 -5.30 -21.55
CA GLN A 157 -1.60 -4.54 -22.74
C GLN A 157 -1.40 -3.04 -22.52
N LEU A 158 -1.78 -2.54 -21.32
CA LEU A 158 -1.58 -1.14 -20.97
C LEU A 158 -0.11 -0.74 -21.05
N LYS A 159 0.82 -1.59 -20.56
CA LYS A 159 2.26 -1.33 -20.70
C LYS A 159 2.73 -1.27 -22.15
N LYS A 160 2.18 -2.10 -23.02
CA LYS A 160 2.51 -2.08 -24.45
C LYS A 160 2.03 -0.81 -25.15
N ASP A 161 0.83 -0.34 -24.78
CA ASP A 161 0.23 0.84 -25.39
C ASP A 161 0.83 2.15 -24.83
N PHE A 162 1.30 2.13 -23.57
CA PHE A 162 1.96 3.26 -22.88
C PHE A 162 3.41 2.90 -22.46
N PRO A 163 4.33 2.68 -23.42
CA PRO A 163 5.68 2.18 -23.13
C PRO A 163 6.53 3.13 -22.28
N ASN A 164 6.25 4.41 -22.29
CA ASN A 164 6.97 5.43 -21.52
C ASN A 164 6.38 5.65 -20.12
N LEU A 165 5.19 5.11 -19.82
CA LEU A 165 4.59 5.16 -18.50
C LEU A 165 5.10 3.96 -17.69
N GLU A 166 5.55 4.21 -16.48
CA GLU A 166 5.90 3.16 -15.53
C GLU A 166 4.61 2.51 -15.00
N ILE A 167 4.40 1.25 -15.36
CA ILE A 167 3.22 0.47 -14.94
C ILE A 167 3.61 -0.50 -13.84
N VAL A 168 2.99 -0.32 -12.66
CA VAL A 168 3.15 -1.21 -11.51
C VAL A 168 1.90 -2.07 -11.34
N ILE A 169 2.04 -3.39 -11.49
CA ILE A 169 0.93 -4.33 -11.32
C ILE A 169 0.68 -4.66 -9.86
N ASN A 170 -0.59 -4.77 -9.50
CA ASN A 170 -1.02 -5.17 -8.16
C ASN A 170 -2.20 -6.14 -8.24
N GLY A 171 -2.36 -6.99 -7.25
CA GLY A 171 -3.52 -7.86 -7.08
C GLY A 171 -3.22 -9.34 -7.18
N GLY A 172 -3.50 -10.09 -6.11
CA GLY A 172 -3.39 -11.55 -6.07
C GLY A 172 -1.99 -12.11 -5.93
N ILE A 173 -0.94 -11.35 -6.15
CA ILE A 173 0.46 -11.78 -6.15
C ILE A 173 0.89 -12.21 -4.73
N GLN A 174 1.41 -13.42 -4.60
CA GLN A 174 1.61 -14.07 -3.30
C GLN A 174 3.07 -14.33 -2.93
N ASN A 175 3.98 -14.37 -3.90
CA ASN A 175 5.39 -14.71 -3.68
C ASN A 175 6.30 -14.02 -4.70
N ILE A 176 7.62 -14.13 -4.48
CA ILE A 176 8.64 -13.50 -5.33
C ILE A 176 8.65 -14.10 -6.74
N ASN A 177 8.46 -15.40 -6.89
CA ASN A 177 8.45 -16.02 -8.22
C ASN A 177 7.32 -15.49 -9.11
N GLU A 178 6.12 -15.31 -8.55
CA GLU A 178 5.02 -14.64 -9.25
C GLU A 178 5.39 -13.19 -9.59
N SER A 179 6.04 -12.47 -8.67
CA SER A 179 6.50 -11.09 -8.91
C SER A 179 7.48 -11.03 -10.08
N ILE A 180 8.46 -11.93 -10.15
CA ILE A 180 9.42 -12.01 -11.25
C ILE A 180 8.74 -12.30 -12.59
N GLN A 181 7.70 -13.16 -12.60
CA GLN A 181 6.93 -13.42 -13.82
C GLN A 181 6.25 -12.15 -14.33
N HIS A 182 5.64 -11.37 -13.43
CA HIS A 182 5.01 -10.10 -13.80
C HIS A 182 6.01 -9.05 -14.27
N LEU A 183 7.22 -9.01 -13.71
CA LEU A 183 8.28 -8.07 -14.11
C LEU A 183 8.80 -8.29 -15.54
N ASN A 184 8.47 -9.42 -16.19
CA ASN A 184 8.75 -9.60 -17.61
C ASN A 184 7.78 -8.82 -18.52
N GLU A 185 6.65 -8.34 -17.99
CA GLU A 185 5.59 -7.69 -18.75
C GLU A 185 5.36 -6.23 -18.35
N VAL A 186 5.79 -5.83 -17.13
CA VAL A 186 5.57 -4.49 -16.55
C VAL A 186 6.81 -4.03 -15.77
N ASP A 187 6.85 -2.74 -15.41
CA ASP A 187 8.02 -2.12 -14.77
C ASP A 187 8.12 -2.41 -13.28
N GLY A 188 7.01 -2.68 -12.61
CA GLY A 188 6.99 -2.89 -11.16
C GLY A 188 5.87 -3.79 -10.67
N VAL A 189 6.04 -4.30 -9.46
CA VAL A 189 5.06 -5.17 -8.77
C VAL A 189 4.79 -4.65 -7.37
N MET A 190 3.52 -4.42 -7.05
CA MET A 190 3.10 -4.04 -5.70
C MET A 190 2.52 -5.23 -4.97
N LEU A 191 3.19 -5.68 -3.92
CA LEU A 191 2.65 -6.64 -2.96
C LEU A 191 1.79 -5.91 -1.92
N GLY A 192 0.75 -6.58 -1.44
CA GLY A 192 -0.12 -6.05 -0.38
C GLY A 192 -0.24 -7.05 0.76
N ARG A 193 -1.36 -7.77 0.82
CA ARG A 193 -1.66 -8.72 1.90
C ARG A 193 -0.60 -9.81 2.08
N SER A 194 -0.02 -10.29 0.99
CA SER A 194 1.02 -11.32 1.05
C SER A 194 2.24 -10.87 1.84
N ALA A 195 2.71 -9.63 1.65
CA ALA A 195 3.82 -9.06 2.41
C ALA A 195 3.44 -8.81 3.88
N TYR A 196 2.19 -8.37 4.16
CA TYR A 196 1.72 -8.20 5.52
C TYR A 196 1.54 -9.54 6.27
N ASP A 197 0.96 -10.54 5.58
CA ASP A 197 0.71 -11.87 6.14
C ASP A 197 1.99 -12.71 6.27
N ASN A 198 3.03 -12.39 5.52
CA ASN A 198 4.35 -13.04 5.56
C ASN A 198 5.43 -12.01 5.17
N PRO A 199 5.88 -11.16 6.09
CA PRO A 199 6.89 -10.14 5.79
C PRO A 199 8.22 -10.72 5.30
N MET A 200 8.50 -12.00 5.60
CA MET A 200 9.71 -12.67 5.13
C MET A 200 9.75 -12.89 3.61
N ILE A 201 8.65 -12.65 2.89
CA ILE A 201 8.69 -12.61 1.40
C ILE A 201 9.68 -11.56 0.91
N THR A 202 9.77 -10.41 1.58
CA THR A 202 10.63 -9.31 1.14
C THR A 202 12.12 -9.58 1.36
N SER A 203 12.50 -10.56 2.16
CA SER A 203 13.91 -10.86 2.44
C SER A 203 14.72 -11.32 1.24
N GLN A 204 14.07 -11.70 0.15
CA GLN A 204 14.71 -12.18 -1.07
C GLN A 204 14.64 -11.16 -2.22
N VAL A 205 14.01 -10.01 -2.01
CA VAL A 205 13.78 -9.00 -3.05
C VAL A 205 15.10 -8.45 -3.58
N ASP A 206 15.99 -8.06 -2.70
CA ASP A 206 17.27 -7.45 -3.08
C ASP A 206 18.12 -8.41 -3.91
N GLU A 207 18.17 -9.68 -3.53
CA GLU A 207 18.92 -10.71 -4.25
C GLU A 207 18.25 -11.07 -5.58
N LEU A 208 16.97 -11.42 -5.58
CA LEU A 208 16.32 -12.04 -6.73
C LEU A 208 15.80 -11.03 -7.77
N ILE A 209 15.53 -9.80 -7.37
CA ILE A 209 15.00 -8.76 -8.26
C ILE A 209 16.08 -7.72 -8.58
N PHE A 210 16.84 -7.27 -7.58
CA PHE A 210 17.85 -6.23 -7.76
C PHE A 210 19.28 -6.77 -7.93
N ASN A 211 19.47 -8.10 -7.96
CA ASN A 211 20.77 -8.77 -8.11
C ASN A 211 21.82 -8.31 -7.07
N ALA A 212 21.37 -7.93 -5.88
CA ALA A 212 22.25 -7.58 -4.79
C ALA A 212 22.87 -8.84 -4.16
N SER A 213 23.97 -8.67 -3.41
CA SER A 213 24.57 -9.77 -2.67
C SER A 213 23.60 -10.35 -1.65
N PRO A 214 23.49 -11.69 -1.53
CA PRO A 214 22.63 -12.33 -0.54
C PRO A 214 22.88 -11.82 0.87
N GLN A 215 21.81 -11.43 1.56
CA GLN A 215 21.89 -11.04 2.95
C GLN A 215 21.19 -12.06 3.83
N ILE A 216 21.85 -12.42 4.95
CA ILE A 216 21.24 -13.32 5.93
C ILE A 216 20.15 -12.55 6.70
N CYS A 217 18.92 -12.92 6.43
CA CYS A 217 17.77 -12.37 7.12
C CYS A 217 17.48 -13.15 8.42
N ASP A 218 17.93 -12.63 9.55
CA ASP A 218 17.74 -13.23 10.87
C ASP A 218 16.38 -12.82 11.46
N ARG A 219 15.43 -13.74 11.41
CA ARG A 219 14.07 -13.52 11.95
C ARG A 219 14.07 -13.17 13.42
N LYS A 220 14.93 -13.81 14.23
CA LYS A 220 15.01 -13.55 15.68
C LYS A 220 15.47 -12.14 15.95
N LYS A 221 16.50 -11.71 15.22
CA LYS A 221 17.02 -10.36 15.33
C LYS A 221 15.97 -9.32 14.94
N ILE A 222 15.27 -9.54 13.82
CA ILE A 222 14.20 -8.65 13.34
C ILE A 222 13.08 -8.58 14.39
N LEU A 223 12.60 -9.75 14.85
CA LEU A 223 11.54 -9.78 15.84
C LEU A 223 11.97 -9.08 17.14
N ASN A 224 13.16 -9.37 17.65
CA ASN A 224 13.66 -8.74 18.87
C ASN A 224 13.71 -7.21 18.76
N SER A 225 14.24 -6.68 17.65
CA SER A 225 14.28 -5.23 17.40
C SER A 225 12.87 -4.63 17.38
N TYR A 226 11.92 -5.32 16.75
CA TYR A 226 10.54 -4.85 16.70
C TYR A 226 9.83 -4.93 18.07
N LEU A 227 10.11 -5.96 18.88
CA LEU A 227 9.55 -6.05 20.23
C LEU A 227 10.08 -4.95 21.15
N LEU A 228 11.37 -4.58 21.02
CA LEU A 228 11.93 -3.42 21.72
C LEU A 228 11.21 -2.12 21.33
N TYR A 229 10.99 -1.91 20.04
CA TYR A 229 10.16 -0.80 19.56
C TYR A 229 8.75 -0.83 20.15
N CYS A 230 8.12 -2.01 20.31
CA CYS A 230 6.81 -2.12 20.95
C CYS A 230 6.83 -1.70 22.43
N LEU A 231 7.92 -1.97 23.15
CA LEU A 231 8.11 -1.49 24.52
C LEU A 231 8.21 0.03 24.56
N GLU A 232 9.05 0.63 23.74
CA GLU A 232 9.20 2.08 23.64
C GLU A 232 7.86 2.77 23.29
N GLN A 233 7.07 2.20 22.36
CA GLN A 233 5.76 2.72 22.02
C GLN A 233 4.76 2.60 23.19
N ASN A 234 4.88 1.58 23.99
CA ASN A 234 4.02 1.42 25.18
C ASN A 234 4.35 2.45 26.26
N ASP A 235 5.62 2.77 26.46
CA ASP A 235 6.07 3.85 27.35
C ASP A 235 5.54 5.23 26.92
N LEU A 236 5.31 5.42 25.61
CA LEU A 236 4.66 6.60 25.03
C LEU A 236 3.13 6.56 25.11
N GLY A 237 2.55 5.51 25.75
CA GLY A 237 1.10 5.37 25.95
C GLY A 237 0.35 4.60 24.84
N HIS A 238 1.05 4.01 23.88
CA HIS A 238 0.40 3.18 22.86
C HIS A 238 0.21 1.74 23.37
N SER A 239 -0.99 1.19 23.18
CA SER A 239 -1.28 -0.20 23.60
C SER A 239 -0.55 -1.22 22.73
N TYR A 240 -0.13 -2.35 23.33
CA TYR A 240 0.46 -3.46 22.57
C TYR A 240 -0.46 -4.03 21.49
N SER A 241 -1.77 -3.94 21.63
CA SER A 241 -2.70 -4.36 20.58
C SER A 241 -2.57 -3.55 19.29
N ARG A 242 -2.04 -2.32 19.34
CA ARG A 242 -1.76 -1.50 18.14
C ARG A 242 -0.48 -1.91 17.44
N THR A 243 0.53 -2.35 18.17
CA THR A 243 1.87 -2.67 17.65
C THR A 243 2.05 -4.15 17.38
N LEU A 244 1.80 -5.04 18.33
CA LEU A 244 2.06 -6.49 18.19
C LEU A 244 1.26 -7.20 17.09
N LYS A 245 0.13 -6.66 16.67
CA LYS A 245 -0.64 -7.24 15.55
C LYS A 245 0.16 -7.32 14.23
N HIS A 246 1.18 -6.49 14.07
CA HIS A 246 1.97 -6.42 12.84
C HIS A 246 3.04 -7.52 12.72
N VAL A 247 3.34 -8.25 13.80
CA VAL A 247 4.31 -9.36 13.77
C VAL A 247 3.70 -10.75 13.72
N PHE A 248 2.38 -10.88 13.61
CA PHE A 248 1.74 -12.20 13.45
C PHE A 248 2.29 -13.04 12.30
N GLY A 249 2.71 -12.37 11.23
CA GLY A 249 3.18 -12.99 10.00
C GLY A 249 4.61 -13.45 10.02
N ILE A 250 5.45 -12.96 10.93
CA ILE A 250 6.90 -13.20 10.90
C ILE A 250 7.28 -14.69 11.01
N ASN A 251 6.47 -15.46 11.72
CA ASN A 251 6.67 -16.91 11.90
C ASN A 251 5.72 -17.77 11.07
N LYS A 252 5.16 -17.22 9.98
CA LYS A 252 4.27 -17.93 9.07
C LYS A 252 4.99 -19.09 8.38
N GLY A 253 4.37 -20.28 8.44
CA GLY A 253 4.90 -21.49 7.81
C GLY A 253 6.06 -22.15 8.56
N MET A 254 6.45 -21.62 9.74
CA MET A 254 7.52 -22.17 10.54
C MET A 254 6.99 -23.10 11.66
N PRO A 255 7.84 -23.99 12.22
CA PRO A 255 7.53 -24.70 13.43
C PRO A 255 7.06 -23.72 14.52
N HIS A 256 6.14 -24.17 15.38
CA HIS A 256 5.60 -23.37 16.49
C HIS A 256 4.80 -22.11 16.12
N ALA A 257 4.49 -21.84 14.85
CA ALA A 257 3.72 -20.66 14.42
C ALA A 257 2.38 -20.48 15.17
N ARG A 258 1.69 -21.58 15.51
CA ARG A 258 0.46 -21.55 16.32
C ARG A 258 0.73 -21.11 17.76
N LYS A 259 1.80 -21.65 18.40
CA LYS A 259 2.19 -21.29 19.77
C LYS A 259 2.61 -19.83 19.83
N TYR A 260 3.39 -19.37 18.85
CA TYR A 260 3.81 -17.99 18.69
C TYR A 260 2.61 -17.03 18.61
N ARG A 261 1.65 -17.30 17.72
CA ARG A 261 0.44 -16.48 17.59
C ARG A 261 -0.39 -16.42 18.87
N LYS A 262 -0.54 -17.57 19.57
CA LYS A 262 -1.25 -17.61 20.85
C LYS A 262 -0.55 -16.74 21.88
N LEU A 263 0.77 -16.83 22.00
CA LEU A 263 1.53 -16.04 22.95
C LEU A 263 1.43 -14.54 22.67
N ILE A 264 1.42 -14.11 21.40
CA ILE A 264 1.16 -12.70 21.06
C ILE A 264 -0.23 -12.25 21.54
N LEU A 265 -1.26 -13.06 21.30
CA LEU A 265 -2.63 -12.72 21.75
C LEU A 265 -2.72 -12.62 23.28
N ASP A 266 -2.12 -13.58 23.99
CA ASP A 266 -2.08 -13.58 25.45
C ASP A 266 -1.32 -12.34 25.97
N THR A 267 -0.19 -11.98 25.35
CA THR A 267 0.59 -10.78 25.65
C THR A 267 -0.21 -9.49 25.44
N MET A 268 -0.98 -9.40 24.36
CA MET A 268 -1.84 -8.26 24.09
C MET A 268 -2.96 -8.12 25.12
N GLN A 269 -3.57 -9.24 25.55
CA GLN A 269 -4.63 -9.26 26.55
C GLN A 269 -4.12 -8.88 27.95
N GLN A 270 -2.95 -9.39 28.31
CA GLN A 270 -2.33 -9.13 29.62
C GLN A 270 -1.62 -7.78 29.69
N ASN A 271 -1.47 -7.12 28.53
CA ASN A 271 -0.71 -5.88 28.37
C ASN A 271 0.71 -5.96 28.98
N ASN A 272 1.37 -7.11 28.85
CA ASN A 272 2.68 -7.37 29.45
C ASN A 272 3.64 -8.05 28.46
N LEU A 273 4.30 -7.25 27.64
CA LEU A 273 5.30 -7.72 26.68
C LEU A 273 6.62 -8.08 27.38
N GLN A 274 7.02 -7.35 28.40
CA GLN A 274 8.30 -7.54 29.08
C GLN A 274 8.49 -8.97 29.56
N SER A 275 7.45 -9.58 30.14
CA SER A 275 7.51 -10.96 30.67
C SER A 275 7.55 -12.02 29.56
N ASN A 276 7.10 -11.73 28.36
CA ASN A 276 6.94 -12.70 27.26
C ASN A 276 7.96 -12.51 26.13
N LEU A 277 8.85 -11.52 26.23
CA LEU A 277 9.76 -11.14 25.15
C LEU A 277 10.70 -12.28 24.76
N GLU A 278 11.39 -12.88 25.71
CA GLU A 278 12.34 -14.00 25.46
C GLU A 278 11.62 -15.22 24.88
N ASP A 279 10.43 -15.54 25.40
CA ASP A 279 9.62 -16.65 24.94
C ASP A 279 9.16 -16.43 23.48
N LEU A 280 8.74 -15.20 23.12
CA LEU A 280 8.36 -14.87 21.74
C LEU A 280 9.54 -15.03 20.77
N VAL A 281 10.73 -14.54 21.14
CA VAL A 281 11.94 -14.68 20.32
C VAL A 281 12.39 -16.14 20.20
N SER A 282 12.23 -16.93 21.24
CA SER A 282 12.60 -18.35 21.23
C SER A 282 11.76 -19.20 20.29
N LEU A 283 10.52 -18.78 19.99
CA LEU A 283 9.58 -19.50 19.12
C LEU A 283 9.79 -19.23 17.63
N VAL A 284 10.65 -18.30 17.26
CA VAL A 284 11.02 -17.91 15.91
C VAL A 284 12.45 -18.35 15.61
#